data_d8968df646f01e870f56e9b099c140f7
#
_entry.id   d8968df646f01e870f56e9b099c140f7
#
_cell.length_a   1.000
_cell.length_b   1.000
_cell.length_c   1.000
_cell.angle_alpha   90.00
_cell.angle_beta   90.00
_cell.angle_gamma   90.00
#
_symmetry.space_group_name_H-M   'P 1'
#
loop_
_entity.id
_entity.type
_entity.pdbx_description
1 polymer ?
#
loop_
_entity_poly.entity_id
_entity_poly.type
_entity_poly.pdbx_seq_one_letter_code
_entity_poly.pdbx_strand_id
1 'polypeptide(L)' 'MSSYRIASRYAKSLIDLAGEQGKLDRVVEDMAFFAEVSKLKDVALLLKSPIINSDKKGKVLDAIFTGKVDPMTHSFIEII' A
#
# COMPACT_ATOMS: atom_id res chain seq x y z
N MET A 1 7.30 -5.96 -14.79
CA MET A 1 6.06 -5.95 -14.89
C MET A 1 5.24 -7.08 -14.30
N SER A 2 5.89 -8.17 -13.85
CA SER A 2 5.19 -9.20 -13.10
C SER A 2 4.56 -8.62 -11.82
N SER A 3 5.23 -7.64 -11.19
CA SER A 3 4.71 -6.99 -10.00
C SER A 3 3.41 -6.22 -10.26
N TYR A 4 3.26 -5.64 -11.44
CA TYR A 4 2.03 -4.95 -11.82
C TYR A 4 0.85 -5.91 -11.90
N ARG A 5 1.05 -7.07 -12.51
CA ARG A 5 -0.02 -8.08 -12.62
C ARG A 5 -0.43 -8.61 -11.26
N ILE A 6 0.55 -8.88 -10.40
CA ILE A 6 0.29 -9.36 -9.04
C ILE A 6 -0.47 -8.30 -8.26
N ALA A 7 -0.02 -7.05 -8.34
CA ALA A 7 -0.67 -5.94 -7.64
C ALA A 7 -2.11 -5.73 -8.11
N SER A 8 -2.36 -5.82 -9.43
CA SER A 8 -3.70 -5.66 -9.99
C SER A 8 -4.64 -6.75 -9.52
N ARG A 9 -4.19 -8.00 -9.49
CA ARG A 9 -4.99 -9.12 -9.00
C ARG A 9 -5.29 -8.98 -7.51
N TYR A 10 -4.28 -8.58 -6.75
CA TYR A 10 -4.45 -8.39 -5.33
C TYR A 10 -5.40 -7.24 -5.04
N ALA A 11 -5.30 -6.15 -5.80
CA ALA A 11 -6.18 -5.00 -5.64
C ALA A 11 -7.64 -5.39 -5.86
N LYS A 12 -7.91 -6.19 -6.89
CA LYS A 12 -9.28 -6.68 -7.14
C LYS A 12 -9.79 -7.53 -5.99
N SER A 13 -8.95 -8.44 -5.51
CA SER A 13 -9.31 -9.29 -4.37
C SER A 13 -9.55 -8.47 -3.11
N LEU A 14 -8.75 -7.46 -2.90
CA LEU A 14 -8.88 -6.56 -1.76
C LEU A 14 -10.22 -5.81 -1.80
N ILE A 15 -10.58 -5.28 -2.96
CA ILE A 15 -11.83 -4.56 -3.14
C ILE A 15 -13.02 -5.48 -2.90
N ASP A 16 -12.98 -6.68 -3.46
CA ASP A 16 -14.04 -7.66 -3.29
C ASP A 16 -14.21 -8.03 -1.81
N LEU A 17 -13.10 -8.31 -1.13
CA LEU A 17 -13.12 -8.69 0.27
C LEU A 17 -13.60 -7.52 1.14
N ALA A 18 -13.13 -6.32 0.86
CA ALA A 18 -13.54 -5.13 1.59
C ALA A 18 -15.05 -4.89 1.45
N GLY A 19 -15.60 -5.11 0.25
CA GLY A 19 -17.02 -5.01 0.01
C GLY A 19 -17.81 -6.01 0.84
N GLU A 20 -17.34 -7.26 0.91
CA GLU A 20 -17.98 -8.30 1.70
C GLU A 20 -17.98 -7.98 3.20
N GLN A 21 -16.92 -7.35 3.68
CA GLN A 21 -16.77 -7.03 5.09
C GLN A 21 -17.31 -5.66 5.47
N GLY A 22 -17.87 -4.92 4.52
CA GLY A 22 -18.39 -3.58 4.77
C GLY A 22 -17.30 -2.55 5.02
N LYS A 23 -16.08 -2.79 4.52
CA LYS A 23 -14.92 -1.92 4.72
C LYS A 23 -14.50 -1.17 3.47
N LEU A 24 -15.33 -1.21 2.43
CA LEU A 24 -14.95 -0.60 1.15
C LEU A 24 -14.63 0.89 1.29
N ASP A 25 -15.45 1.63 2.01
CA ASP A 25 -15.20 3.06 2.23
C ASP A 25 -13.87 3.30 2.94
N ARG A 26 -13.56 2.46 3.92
CA ARG A 26 -12.30 2.56 4.65
C ARG A 26 -11.11 2.31 3.73
N VAL A 27 -11.19 1.29 2.88
CA VAL A 27 -10.11 0.97 1.95
C VAL A 27 -9.93 2.10 0.95
N VAL A 28 -11.00 2.71 0.45
CA VAL A 28 -10.91 3.85 -0.46
C VAL A 28 -10.21 5.02 0.21
N GLU A 29 -10.55 5.33 1.45
CA GLU A 29 -9.89 6.38 2.23
C GLU A 29 -8.41 6.07 2.41
N ASP A 30 -8.09 4.81 2.71
CA ASP A 30 -6.71 4.37 2.92
C ASP A 30 -5.89 4.52 1.65
N MET A 31 -6.46 4.20 0.49
CA MET A 31 -5.76 4.34 -0.78
C MET A 31 -5.54 5.82 -1.12
N ALA A 32 -6.48 6.69 -0.79
CA ALA A 32 -6.30 8.12 -0.95
C ALA A 32 -5.16 8.63 -0.07
N PHE A 33 -5.08 8.15 1.17
CA PHE A 33 -3.99 8.48 2.07
C PHE A 33 -2.65 8.00 1.52
N PHE A 34 -2.60 6.77 1.01
CA PHE A 34 -1.39 6.23 0.38
C PHE A 34 -0.95 7.10 -0.80
N ALA A 35 -1.89 7.51 -1.65
CA ALA A 35 -1.59 8.36 -2.79
C ALA A 35 -0.99 9.70 -2.35
N GLU A 36 -1.53 10.30 -1.31
CA GLU A 36 -0.99 11.56 -0.78
C GLU A 36 0.41 11.39 -0.22
N VAL A 37 0.64 10.33 0.56
CA VAL A 37 1.96 10.05 1.13
C VAL A 37 2.99 9.79 0.03
N SER A 38 2.59 9.07 -1.02
CA SER A 38 3.52 8.74 -2.10
C SER A 38 3.95 9.95 -2.93
N LYS A 39 3.24 11.06 -2.82
CA LYS A 39 3.62 12.31 -3.48
C LYS A 39 4.71 13.05 -2.74
N LEU A 40 4.93 12.74 -1.47
CA LEU A 40 6.00 13.37 -0.69
C LEU A 40 7.34 13.01 -1.31
N LYS A 41 8.20 14.01 -1.45
CA LYS A 41 9.48 13.85 -2.14
C LYS A 41 10.31 12.71 -1.56
N ASP A 42 10.44 12.68 -0.25
CA ASP A 42 11.27 11.68 0.43
C ASP A 42 10.72 10.27 0.24
N VAL A 43 9.40 10.12 0.31
CA VAL A 43 8.75 8.83 0.11
C VAL A 43 8.88 8.38 -1.35
N ALA A 44 8.69 9.30 -2.29
CA ALA A 44 8.83 8.98 -3.71
C ALA A 44 10.25 8.52 -4.03
N LEU A 45 11.25 9.17 -3.45
CA LEU A 45 12.65 8.78 -3.64
C LEU A 45 12.92 7.40 -3.03
N LEU A 46 12.36 7.13 -1.86
CA LEU A 46 12.50 5.83 -1.21
C LEU A 46 11.94 4.71 -2.09
N LEU A 47 10.74 4.91 -2.64
CA LEU A 47 10.08 3.90 -3.46
C LEU A 47 10.81 3.64 -4.77
N LYS A 48 11.45 4.67 -5.32
CA LYS A 48 12.16 4.57 -6.59
C LYS A 48 13.62 4.14 -6.46
N SER A 49 14.17 4.16 -5.24
CA SER A 49 15.59 3.88 -5.06
C SER A 49 15.92 2.41 -5.26
N PRO A 50 16.82 2.07 -6.19
CA PRO A 50 17.28 0.70 -6.34
C PRO A 50 18.32 0.29 -5.30
N ILE A 51 18.86 1.25 -4.58
CA ILE A 51 19.95 1.02 -3.60
C ILE A 51 19.37 0.53 -2.27
N ILE A 52 18.20 1.01 -1.89
CA ILE A 52 17.56 0.65 -0.63
C ILE A 52 16.88 -0.71 -0.80
N ASN A 53 17.23 -1.68 0.07
CA ASN A 53 16.68 -3.02 -0.04
C ASN A 53 15.22 -3.08 0.42
N SER A 54 14.55 -4.19 0.06
CA SER A 54 13.13 -4.37 0.33
C SER A 54 12.79 -4.36 1.82
N ASP A 55 13.66 -4.93 2.65
CA ASP A 55 13.43 -4.97 4.09
C ASP A 55 13.39 -3.57 4.69
N LYS A 56 14.31 -2.72 4.25
CA LYS A 56 14.37 -1.35 4.74
C LYS A 56 13.17 -0.54 4.26
N LYS A 57 12.78 -0.73 2.99
CA LYS A 57 11.57 -0.09 2.46
C LYS A 57 10.34 -0.51 3.23
N GLY A 58 10.22 -1.80 3.54
CA GLY A 58 9.12 -2.32 4.31
C GLY A 58 9.02 -1.71 5.69
N LYS A 59 10.16 -1.56 6.38
CA LYS A 59 10.18 -0.95 7.71
C LYS A 59 9.74 0.51 7.69
N VAL A 60 10.14 1.26 6.68
CA VAL A 60 9.75 2.65 6.54
C VAL A 60 8.26 2.76 6.25
N LEU A 61 7.74 1.93 5.35
CA LEU A 61 6.32 1.90 5.03
C LEU A 61 5.50 1.48 6.24
N ASP A 62 5.96 0.50 7.00
CA ASP A 62 5.30 0.09 8.24
C ASP A 62 5.20 1.26 9.22
N ALA A 63 6.29 1.99 9.40
CA ALA A 63 6.32 3.12 10.32
C ALA A 63 5.32 4.22 9.90
N ILE A 64 5.15 4.41 8.60
CA ILE A 64 4.23 5.42 8.08
C ILE A 64 2.77 4.97 8.20
N PHE A 65 2.49 3.71 7.87
CA PHE A 65 1.11 3.25 7.70
C PHE A 65 0.54 2.46 8.89
N THR A 66 1.37 1.95 9.78
CA THR A 66 0.87 1.18 10.92
C THR A 66 -0.08 2.04 11.76
N GLY A 67 -1.28 1.52 11.99
CA GLY A 67 -2.31 2.21 12.78
C GLY A 67 -3.04 3.32 12.04
N LYS A 68 -2.65 3.64 10.80
CA LYS A 68 -3.29 4.71 10.03
C LYS A 68 -4.18 4.19 8.92
N VAL A 69 -3.98 2.94 8.50
CA VAL A 69 -4.80 2.29 7.50
C VAL A 69 -5.32 0.98 8.07
N ASP A 70 -6.37 0.44 7.45
CA ASP A 70 -6.88 -0.87 7.83
C ASP A 70 -5.82 -1.94 7.58
N PRO A 71 -5.69 -2.96 8.44
CA PRO A 71 -4.72 -4.03 8.23
C PRO A 71 -4.79 -4.68 6.85
N MET A 72 -5.98 -4.76 6.27
CA MET A 72 -6.18 -5.27 4.92
C MET A 72 -5.46 -4.41 3.88
N THR A 73 -5.58 -3.08 3.98
CA THR A 73 -4.90 -2.14 3.10
C THR A 73 -3.39 -2.18 3.33
N HIS A 74 -2.95 -2.29 4.58
CA HIS A 74 -1.54 -2.38 4.93
C HIS A 74 -0.89 -3.59 4.26
N SER A 75 -1.56 -4.73 4.29
CA SER A 75 -1.06 -5.93 3.61
C SER A 75 -0.90 -5.72 2.11
N PHE A 76 -1.84 -5.00 1.49
CA PHE A 76 -1.74 -4.67 0.07
C PHE A 76 -0.53 -3.79 -0.23
N ILE A 77 -0.30 -2.78 0.61
CA ILE A 77 0.83 -1.87 0.43
C ILE A 77 2.15 -2.63 0.51
N GLU A 78 2.27 -3.60 1.41
CA GLU A 78 3.49 -4.38 1.55
C GLU A 78 3.80 -5.23 0.32
N ILE A 79 2.79 -5.64 -0.44
CA ILE A 79 2.97 -6.46 -1.63
C ILE A 79 3.51 -5.62 -2.78
N ILE A 80 3.07 -4.39 -2.88
CA ILE A 80 3.52 -3.53 -3.98
C ILE A 80 4.80 -2.79 -3.63
#